data_9b31fc74e40204b7bf3e329f48ceb9cf
#
_entry.id   9b31fc74e40204b7bf3e329f48ceb9cf
#
_cell.length_a   1.000
_cell.length_b   1.000
_cell.length_c   1.000
_cell.angle_alpha   90.00
_cell.angle_beta   90.00
_cell.angle_gamma   90.00
#
_symmetry.space_group_name_H-M   'P 1'
#
loop_
_entity.id
_entity.type
_entity.pdbx_description
1 polymer ?
#
loop_
_entity_poly.entity_id
_entity_poly.type
_entity_poly.pdbx_seq_one_letter_code
_entity_poly.pdbx_strand_id
1 'polypeptide(L)'
;TLPNNLKEIGDYAFINSRLHTITFNTSSSVTFGQAVFEDTQLVSVKLPNTKEIPASSFSGCVNLKEVQFGKTEKIGERAFRGCVALTQINLDNTTLTEIGERAFAGCENVEKVILPSTIKKIDKVAFFACFRLSTLIVKAIEVPTLVDPNALNNSSLIRRNILVPSSSVQKYKGAPNWNFYSDEISAILEI
;
A
#
# COMPACT_ATOMS: atom_id res chain seq x y z
N THR A 1 15.13 -14.35 -15.95
CA THR A 1 16.04 -13.67 -15.00
C THR A 1 16.44 -12.30 -15.56
N LEU A 2 16.31 -11.27 -14.77
CA LEU A 2 16.73 -9.93 -15.13
C LEU A 2 18.26 -9.77 -14.97
N PRO A 3 18.89 -8.87 -15.76
CA PRO A 3 20.31 -8.56 -15.59
C PRO A 3 20.61 -7.99 -14.20
N ASN A 4 21.74 -8.36 -13.61
CA ASN A 4 22.14 -7.87 -12.28
C ASN A 4 22.41 -6.35 -12.24
N ASN A 5 22.72 -5.75 -13.38
CA ASN A 5 23.00 -4.32 -13.54
C ASN A 5 21.80 -3.53 -14.06
N LEU A 6 20.61 -4.11 -14.04
CA LEU A 6 19.39 -3.44 -14.48
C LEU A 6 19.17 -2.14 -13.69
N LYS A 7 18.93 -1.03 -14.40
CA LYS A 7 18.70 0.30 -13.82
C LYS A 7 17.28 0.78 -13.98
N GLU A 8 16.62 0.35 -15.06
CA GLU A 8 15.31 0.85 -15.43
C GLU A 8 14.49 -0.23 -16.13
N ILE A 9 13.18 -0.21 -15.87
CA ILE A 9 12.16 -0.91 -16.65
C ILE A 9 11.17 0.15 -17.10
N GLY A 10 11.04 0.35 -18.40
CA GLY A 10 10.21 1.41 -18.98
C GLY A 10 8.70 1.19 -18.79
N ASP A 11 7.92 2.20 -19.20
CA ASP A 11 6.46 2.19 -19.15
C ASP A 11 5.89 0.97 -19.86
N TYR A 12 4.87 0.34 -19.28
CA TYR A 12 4.10 -0.77 -19.84
C TYR A 12 4.91 -2.02 -20.22
N ALA A 13 6.17 -2.16 -19.73
CA ALA A 13 7.11 -3.17 -20.23
C ALA A 13 6.59 -4.63 -20.17
N PHE A 14 5.76 -4.95 -19.20
CA PHE A 14 5.17 -6.29 -19.02
C PHE A 14 3.64 -6.27 -18.94
N ILE A 15 3.00 -5.15 -19.33
CA ILE A 15 1.53 -5.02 -19.29
C ILE A 15 0.84 -6.20 -19.99
N ASN A 16 -0.25 -6.70 -19.38
CA ASN A 16 -1.06 -7.81 -19.92
C ASN A 16 -0.27 -9.10 -20.23
N SER A 17 0.95 -9.24 -19.70
CA SER A 17 1.74 -10.44 -19.94
C SER A 17 1.34 -11.59 -19.02
N ARG A 18 1.63 -12.83 -19.45
CA ARG A 18 1.45 -14.03 -18.62
C ARG A 18 2.60 -14.23 -17.62
N LEU A 19 3.22 -13.15 -17.16
CA LEU A 19 4.33 -13.21 -16.22
C LEU A 19 3.84 -13.67 -14.85
N HIS A 20 4.30 -14.83 -14.37
CA HIS A 20 3.93 -15.38 -13.05
C HIS A 20 4.95 -15.05 -11.97
N THR A 21 6.22 -14.93 -12.36
CA THR A 21 7.31 -14.69 -11.42
C THR A 21 8.33 -13.73 -12.03
N ILE A 22 8.86 -12.85 -11.19
CA ILE A 22 9.98 -11.99 -11.53
C ILE A 22 10.93 -11.91 -10.34
N THR A 23 12.22 -11.94 -10.61
CA THR A 23 13.27 -11.86 -9.58
C THR A 23 14.15 -10.67 -9.84
N PHE A 24 14.26 -9.80 -8.85
CA PHE A 24 15.14 -8.64 -8.83
C PHE A 24 16.37 -8.90 -7.96
N ASN A 25 17.47 -8.27 -8.31
CA ASN A 25 18.57 -8.07 -7.35
C ASN A 25 18.13 -6.98 -6.35
N THR A 26 17.77 -7.39 -5.16
CA THR A 26 17.20 -6.49 -4.14
C THR A 26 18.22 -5.52 -3.53
N SER A 27 19.51 -5.72 -3.80
CA SER A 27 20.57 -4.77 -3.40
C SER A 27 20.74 -3.62 -4.39
N SER A 28 20.18 -3.73 -5.61
CA SER A 28 20.27 -2.68 -6.63
C SER A 28 19.06 -1.74 -6.55
N SER A 29 19.26 -0.51 -7.00
CA SER A 29 18.17 0.44 -7.24
C SER A 29 17.70 0.30 -8.68
N VAL A 30 16.39 0.10 -8.86
CA VAL A 30 15.74 0.01 -10.17
C VAL A 30 14.65 1.06 -10.25
N THR A 31 14.62 1.82 -11.31
CA THR A 31 13.51 2.74 -11.62
C THR A 31 12.47 2.01 -12.44
N PHE A 32 11.19 2.17 -12.08
CA PHE A 32 10.06 1.66 -12.83
C PHE A 32 9.37 2.78 -13.58
N GLY A 33 8.91 2.51 -14.79
CA GLY A 33 7.92 3.31 -15.49
C GLY A 33 6.50 3.02 -14.99
N GLN A 34 5.50 3.72 -15.53
CA GLN A 34 4.10 3.47 -15.18
C GLN A 34 3.60 2.14 -15.75
N ALA A 35 2.61 1.52 -15.08
CA ALA A 35 1.91 0.32 -15.51
C ALA A 35 2.83 -0.86 -15.92
N VAL A 36 4.03 -0.94 -15.31
CA VAL A 36 5.08 -1.92 -15.73
C VAL A 36 4.57 -3.35 -15.70
N PHE A 37 3.79 -3.72 -14.69
CA PHE A 37 3.27 -5.08 -14.47
C PHE A 37 1.73 -5.11 -14.43
N GLU A 38 1.06 -4.09 -14.99
CA GLU A 38 -0.40 -4.04 -15.00
C GLU A 38 -0.98 -5.28 -15.70
N ASP A 39 -2.02 -5.87 -15.09
CA ASP A 39 -2.73 -7.06 -15.57
C ASP A 39 -1.83 -8.29 -15.82
N THR A 40 -0.73 -8.42 -15.06
CA THR A 40 0.09 -9.64 -15.10
C THR A 40 -0.46 -10.74 -14.19
N GLN A 41 0.08 -11.96 -14.38
CA GLN A 41 -0.25 -13.13 -13.56
C GLN A 41 0.70 -13.33 -12.37
N LEU A 42 1.39 -12.27 -11.94
CA LEU A 42 2.34 -12.34 -10.82
C LEU A 42 1.66 -12.86 -9.55
N VAL A 43 2.31 -13.82 -8.89
CA VAL A 43 1.82 -14.43 -7.64
C VAL A 43 2.48 -13.80 -6.42
N SER A 44 3.76 -13.47 -6.53
CA SER A 44 4.52 -12.75 -5.51
C SER A 44 5.61 -11.91 -6.14
N VAL A 45 6.01 -10.86 -5.45
CA VAL A 45 7.14 -10.03 -5.89
C VAL A 45 7.93 -9.54 -4.68
N LYS A 46 9.25 -9.63 -4.77
CA LYS A 46 10.18 -8.96 -3.88
C LYS A 46 10.80 -7.79 -4.66
N LEU A 47 10.42 -6.58 -4.27
CA LEU A 47 10.85 -5.37 -4.97
C LEU A 47 12.31 -5.04 -4.67
N PRO A 48 13.04 -4.49 -5.64
CA PRO A 48 14.35 -3.89 -5.40
C PRO A 48 14.20 -2.60 -4.60
N ASN A 49 15.31 -1.93 -4.28
CA ASN A 49 15.26 -0.60 -3.72
C ASN A 49 14.77 0.38 -4.80
N THR A 50 13.47 0.65 -4.82
CA THR A 50 12.86 1.66 -5.68
C THR A 50 12.26 2.75 -4.83
N LYS A 51 12.57 4.02 -5.16
CA LYS A 51 12.02 5.16 -4.41
C LYS A 51 10.53 5.30 -4.60
N GLU A 52 10.06 5.01 -5.81
CA GLU A 52 8.65 5.13 -6.16
C GLU A 52 8.17 3.86 -6.86
N ILE A 53 6.97 3.42 -6.50
CA ILE A 53 6.16 2.49 -7.28
C ILE A 53 5.20 3.36 -8.09
N PRO A 54 5.44 3.54 -9.39
CA PRO A 54 4.66 4.47 -10.22
C PRO A 54 3.19 4.07 -10.37
N ALA A 55 2.43 4.97 -11.00
CA ALA A 55 1.02 4.75 -11.27
C ALA A 55 0.76 3.42 -11.99
N SER A 56 -0.28 2.72 -11.55
CA SER A 56 -0.79 1.46 -12.11
C SER A 56 0.23 0.30 -12.17
N SER A 57 1.42 0.40 -11.54
CA SER A 57 2.52 -0.57 -11.73
C SER A 57 2.10 -2.04 -11.55
N PHE A 58 1.17 -2.33 -10.65
CA PHE A 58 0.63 -3.67 -10.37
C PHE A 58 -0.91 -3.69 -10.40
N SER A 59 -1.53 -2.70 -11.04
CA SER A 59 -3.00 -2.65 -11.18
C SER A 59 -3.49 -3.91 -11.86
N GLY A 60 -4.58 -4.50 -11.37
CA GLY A 60 -5.17 -5.71 -11.96
C GLY A 60 -4.36 -7.01 -11.80
N CYS A 61 -3.27 -7.02 -11.01
CA CYS A 61 -2.54 -8.25 -10.70
C CYS A 61 -3.38 -9.14 -9.76
N VAL A 62 -4.43 -9.76 -10.28
CA VAL A 62 -5.45 -10.47 -9.49
C VAL A 62 -4.92 -11.69 -8.72
N ASN A 63 -3.78 -12.24 -9.13
CA ASN A 63 -3.14 -13.40 -8.48
C ASN A 63 -2.07 -13.01 -7.45
N LEU A 64 -1.77 -11.72 -7.30
CA LEU A 64 -0.70 -11.23 -6.44
C LEU A 64 -1.07 -11.40 -4.96
N LYS A 65 -0.43 -12.34 -4.28
CA LYS A 65 -0.67 -12.71 -2.87
C LYS A 65 0.25 -12.00 -1.90
N GLU A 66 1.48 -11.69 -2.34
CA GLU A 66 2.53 -11.14 -1.48
C GLU A 66 3.38 -10.12 -2.22
N VAL A 67 3.64 -9.00 -1.56
CA VAL A 67 4.60 -7.99 -1.98
C VAL A 67 5.57 -7.74 -0.83
N GLN A 68 6.86 -8.00 -1.07
CA GLN A 68 7.93 -7.56 -0.17
C GLN A 68 8.45 -6.22 -0.68
N PHE A 69 8.07 -5.16 0.02
CA PHE A 69 8.48 -3.81 -0.32
C PHE A 69 9.95 -3.58 0.04
N GLY A 70 10.70 -2.97 -0.88
CA GLY A 70 12.05 -2.47 -0.62
C GLY A 70 12.01 -1.11 0.10
N LYS A 71 13.05 -0.31 -0.07
CA LYS A 71 13.09 1.06 0.48
C LYS A 71 12.27 2.00 -0.42
N THR A 72 10.95 1.88 -0.32
CA THR A 72 9.99 2.68 -1.10
C THR A 72 9.61 3.92 -0.31
N GLU A 73 9.61 5.09 -0.97
CA GLU A 73 9.21 6.39 -0.40
C GLU A 73 7.80 6.81 -0.82
N LYS A 74 7.37 6.37 -2.03
CA LYS A 74 6.04 6.69 -2.59
C LYS A 74 5.41 5.50 -3.29
N ILE A 75 4.10 5.39 -3.14
CA ILE A 75 3.23 4.48 -3.90
C ILE A 75 2.28 5.35 -4.72
N GLY A 76 2.35 5.23 -6.04
CA GLY A 76 1.62 6.05 -6.99
C GLY A 76 0.14 5.73 -7.10
N GLU A 77 -0.55 6.51 -7.93
CA GLU A 77 -1.98 6.34 -8.22
C GLU A 77 -2.26 4.94 -8.76
N ARG A 78 -3.29 4.25 -8.21
CA ARG A 78 -3.74 2.91 -8.63
C ARG A 78 -2.65 1.82 -8.65
N ALA A 79 -1.50 2.03 -7.98
CA ALA A 79 -0.34 1.15 -8.10
C ALA A 79 -0.65 -0.34 -7.86
N PHE A 80 -1.55 -0.66 -6.95
CA PHE A 80 -2.01 -2.03 -6.62
C PHE A 80 -3.53 -2.17 -6.70
N ARG A 81 -4.21 -1.32 -7.50
CA ARG A 81 -5.67 -1.38 -7.64
C ARG A 81 -6.11 -2.76 -8.12
N GLY A 82 -7.09 -3.35 -7.45
CA GLY A 82 -7.66 -4.64 -7.85
C GLY A 82 -6.75 -5.85 -7.65
N CYS A 83 -5.71 -5.77 -6.81
CA CYS A 83 -4.92 -6.92 -6.39
C CYS A 83 -5.72 -7.76 -5.37
N VAL A 84 -6.76 -8.44 -5.85
CA VAL A 84 -7.74 -9.12 -4.99
C VAL A 84 -7.18 -10.28 -4.19
N ALA A 85 -6.06 -10.89 -4.60
CA ALA A 85 -5.44 -12.00 -3.87
C ALA A 85 -4.55 -11.55 -2.70
N LEU A 86 -4.25 -10.25 -2.55
CA LEU A 86 -3.51 -9.74 -1.40
C LEU A 86 -4.34 -9.92 -0.13
N THR A 87 -3.71 -10.47 0.93
CA THR A 87 -4.34 -10.64 2.25
C THR A 87 -3.78 -9.67 3.28
N GLN A 88 -2.58 -9.17 3.07
CA GLN A 88 -1.95 -8.17 3.94
C GLN A 88 -1.04 -7.22 3.17
N ILE A 89 -0.89 -6.01 3.69
CA ILE A 89 0.02 -4.98 3.19
C ILE A 89 0.91 -4.56 4.35
N ASN A 90 2.18 -4.94 4.29
CA ASN A 90 3.14 -4.58 5.33
C ASN A 90 4.21 -3.62 4.77
N LEU A 91 4.12 -2.35 5.17
CA LEU A 91 5.00 -1.27 4.77
C LEU A 91 5.94 -0.81 5.91
N ASP A 92 5.99 -1.56 7.00
CA ASP A 92 6.71 -1.18 8.22
C ASP A 92 8.22 -0.92 8.01
N ASN A 93 8.84 -1.73 7.15
CA ASN A 93 10.28 -1.63 6.86
C ASN A 93 10.62 -0.69 5.70
N THR A 94 9.67 0.13 5.26
CA THR A 94 9.85 1.12 4.20
C THR A 94 10.13 2.51 4.77
N THR A 95 10.52 3.43 3.90
CA THR A 95 10.60 4.87 4.19
C THR A 95 9.42 5.64 3.60
N LEU A 96 8.28 4.95 3.46
CA LEU A 96 7.09 5.46 2.78
C LEU A 96 6.57 6.73 3.44
N THR A 97 6.35 7.74 2.62
CA THR A 97 5.78 9.03 3.03
C THR A 97 4.41 9.30 2.42
N GLU A 98 4.10 8.68 1.27
CA GLU A 98 2.88 8.98 0.54
C GLU A 98 2.27 7.73 -0.12
N ILE A 99 0.95 7.58 0.04
CA ILE A 99 0.11 6.61 -0.68
C ILE A 99 -0.82 7.40 -1.59
N GLY A 100 -0.74 7.14 -2.89
CA GLY A 100 -1.49 7.84 -3.93
C GLY A 100 -2.97 7.48 -4.00
N GLU A 101 -3.70 8.22 -4.83
CA GLU A 101 -5.14 8.00 -5.07
C GLU A 101 -5.40 6.57 -5.55
N ARG A 102 -6.38 5.88 -4.95
CA ARG A 102 -6.76 4.50 -5.30
C ARG A 102 -5.63 3.47 -5.25
N ALA A 103 -4.53 3.74 -4.59
CA ALA A 103 -3.34 2.89 -4.65
C ALA A 103 -3.62 1.42 -4.34
N PHE A 104 -4.49 1.13 -3.39
CA PHE A 104 -4.92 -0.22 -2.99
C PHE A 104 -6.43 -0.42 -3.11
N ALA A 105 -7.12 0.42 -3.90
CA ALA A 105 -8.56 0.29 -4.06
C ALA A 105 -8.94 -1.06 -4.68
N GLY A 106 -9.95 -1.73 -4.11
CA GLY A 106 -10.39 -3.04 -4.58
C GLY A 106 -9.47 -4.21 -4.23
N CYS A 107 -8.55 -4.03 -3.26
CA CYS A 107 -7.83 -5.14 -2.64
C CYS A 107 -8.76 -5.85 -1.63
N GLU A 108 -9.76 -6.56 -2.16
CA GLU A 108 -10.94 -7.00 -1.41
C GLU A 108 -10.63 -7.93 -0.23
N ASN A 109 -9.57 -8.74 -0.35
CA ASN A 109 -9.19 -9.73 0.66
C ASN A 109 -8.11 -9.25 1.65
N VAL A 110 -7.67 -8.00 1.56
CA VAL A 110 -6.73 -7.44 2.54
C VAL A 110 -7.40 -7.34 3.89
N GLU A 111 -6.86 -8.05 4.88
CA GLU A 111 -7.34 -8.06 6.27
C GLU A 111 -6.53 -7.12 7.17
N LYS A 112 -5.24 -6.91 6.86
CA LYS A 112 -4.31 -6.12 7.68
C LYS A 112 -3.43 -5.22 6.84
N VAL A 113 -3.30 -3.96 7.29
CA VAL A 113 -2.37 -2.97 6.72
C VAL A 113 -1.50 -2.43 7.85
N ILE A 114 -0.19 -2.35 7.61
CA ILE A 114 0.78 -1.72 8.52
C ILE A 114 1.48 -0.60 7.77
N LEU A 115 1.31 0.63 8.26
CA LEU A 115 1.95 1.84 7.75
C LEU A 115 3.12 2.26 8.64
N PRO A 116 4.25 2.68 8.06
CA PRO A 116 5.45 3.04 8.81
C PRO A 116 5.27 4.37 9.58
N SER A 117 6.20 4.64 10.48
CA SER A 117 6.24 5.90 11.22
C SER A 117 6.51 7.14 10.34
N THR A 118 7.00 6.93 9.14
CA THR A 118 7.35 7.98 8.16
C THR A 118 6.17 8.46 7.32
N ILE A 119 5.02 7.78 7.38
CA ILE A 119 3.86 8.13 6.54
C ILE A 119 3.36 9.55 6.85
N LYS A 120 3.12 10.35 5.81
CA LYS A 120 2.68 11.75 5.90
C LYS A 120 1.36 12.00 5.19
N LYS A 121 1.03 11.20 4.18
CA LYS A 121 -0.16 11.41 3.36
C LYS A 121 -0.77 10.11 2.87
N ILE A 122 -2.09 10.01 2.98
CA ILE A 122 -2.94 8.97 2.39
C ILE A 122 -3.96 9.69 1.52
N ASP A 123 -3.90 9.45 0.21
CA ASP A 123 -4.71 10.16 -0.76
C ASP A 123 -6.13 9.56 -0.90
N LYS A 124 -6.93 10.18 -1.76
CA LYS A 124 -8.35 9.86 -1.96
C LYS A 124 -8.55 8.37 -2.25
N VAL A 125 -9.54 7.81 -1.59
CA VAL A 125 -10.01 6.42 -1.80
C VAL A 125 -8.90 5.37 -1.88
N ALA A 126 -7.77 5.62 -1.17
CA ALA A 126 -6.56 4.79 -1.25
C ALA A 126 -6.81 3.32 -0.91
N PHE A 127 -7.69 3.03 0.06
CA PHE A 127 -8.10 1.68 0.49
C PHE A 127 -9.59 1.45 0.29
N PHE A 128 -10.21 2.16 -0.66
CA PHE A 128 -11.63 1.97 -0.99
C PHE A 128 -11.91 0.53 -1.44
N ALA A 129 -13.04 -0.04 -1.01
CA ALA A 129 -13.43 -1.41 -1.31
C ALA A 129 -12.43 -2.50 -0.86
N CYS A 130 -11.61 -2.23 0.17
CA CYS A 130 -10.89 -3.27 0.91
C CYS A 130 -11.86 -3.91 1.92
N PHE A 131 -12.80 -4.73 1.42
CA PHE A 131 -13.97 -5.18 2.19
C PHE A 131 -13.62 -5.98 3.46
N ARG A 132 -12.47 -6.63 3.50
CA ARG A 132 -12.02 -7.46 4.63
C ARG A 132 -11.04 -6.73 5.56
N LEU A 133 -10.74 -5.45 5.32
CA LEU A 133 -9.80 -4.70 6.14
C LEU A 133 -10.33 -4.51 7.57
N SER A 134 -9.86 -5.36 8.47
CA SER A 134 -10.22 -5.37 9.89
C SER A 134 -9.19 -4.68 10.78
N THR A 135 -7.94 -4.55 10.33
CA THR A 135 -6.85 -3.97 11.12
C THR A 135 -5.99 -3.04 10.29
N LEU A 136 -5.94 -1.76 10.68
CA LEU A 136 -5.03 -0.76 10.14
C LEU A 136 -4.11 -0.28 11.28
N ILE A 137 -2.82 -0.52 11.16
CA ILE A 137 -1.80 -0.03 12.10
C ILE A 137 -1.08 1.14 11.46
N VAL A 138 -1.12 2.31 12.10
CA VAL A 138 -0.39 3.51 11.65
C VAL A 138 0.62 3.89 12.72
N LYS A 139 1.91 3.69 12.43
CA LYS A 139 2.99 3.91 13.42
C LYS A 139 3.44 5.37 13.54
N ALA A 140 2.87 6.28 12.76
CA ALA A 140 3.22 7.69 12.80
C ALA A 140 2.70 8.36 14.08
N ILE A 141 3.57 9.06 14.79
CA ILE A 141 3.23 9.91 15.96
C ILE A 141 2.52 11.18 15.47
N GLU A 142 3.05 11.79 14.41
CA GLU A 142 2.39 12.91 13.75
C GLU A 142 1.32 12.37 12.79
N VAL A 143 0.11 12.90 12.92
CA VAL A 143 -1.05 12.41 12.17
C VAL A 143 -0.86 12.67 10.68
N PRO A 144 -0.83 11.64 9.82
CA PRO A 144 -0.72 11.85 8.40
C PRO A 144 -1.99 12.51 7.85
N THR A 145 -1.85 13.33 6.82
CA THR A 145 -2.99 13.89 6.11
C THR A 145 -3.80 12.76 5.47
N LEU A 146 -5.05 12.62 5.87
CA LEU A 146 -6.04 11.80 5.17
C LEU A 146 -6.82 12.74 4.26
N VAL A 147 -6.62 12.64 2.94
CA VAL A 147 -7.12 13.65 1.98
C VAL A 147 -8.64 13.59 1.82
N ASP A 148 -9.24 12.41 2.02
CA ASP A 148 -10.66 12.17 1.82
C ASP A 148 -11.17 11.21 2.91
N PRO A 149 -12.33 11.47 3.52
CA PRO A 149 -12.90 10.53 4.49
C PRO A 149 -13.20 9.15 3.90
N ASN A 150 -13.38 9.05 2.58
CA ASN A 150 -13.57 7.77 1.90
C ASN A 150 -12.26 7.00 1.62
N ALA A 151 -11.11 7.56 2.00
CA ALA A 151 -9.81 6.89 1.78
C ALA A 151 -9.74 5.49 2.41
N LEU A 152 -10.47 5.28 3.52
CA LEU A 152 -10.56 4.02 4.23
C LEU A 152 -11.97 3.39 4.13
N ASN A 153 -12.85 3.93 3.30
CA ASN A 153 -14.23 3.44 3.22
C ASN A 153 -14.27 2.06 2.54
N ASN A 154 -14.71 1.11 3.34
CA ASN A 154 -14.96 -0.23 2.87
C ASN A 154 -16.43 -0.52 3.10
N SER A 155 -17.37 -0.34 2.54
CA SER A 155 -18.80 -0.70 2.73
C SER A 155 -19.02 -2.03 3.51
N SER A 156 -18.05 -2.40 4.35
CA SER A 156 -18.00 -3.66 5.09
C SER A 156 -18.80 -3.53 6.38
N LEU A 157 -19.50 -4.58 6.73
CA LEU A 157 -20.15 -4.75 8.04
C LEU A 157 -19.14 -5.04 9.17
N ILE A 158 -17.86 -5.21 8.83
CA ILE A 158 -16.79 -5.52 9.80
C ILE A 158 -16.29 -4.21 10.41
N ARG A 159 -16.45 -4.07 11.73
CA ARG A 159 -15.82 -2.97 12.48
C ARG A 159 -14.30 -3.14 12.42
N ARG A 160 -13.62 -2.11 11.92
CA ARG A 160 -12.17 -2.07 11.80
C ARG A 160 -11.53 -1.56 13.10
N ASN A 161 -10.31 -2.03 13.39
CA ASN A 161 -9.44 -1.47 14.42
C ASN A 161 -8.36 -0.61 13.75
N ILE A 162 -8.35 0.68 14.05
CA ILE A 162 -7.27 1.59 13.65
C ILE A 162 -6.36 1.79 14.86
N LEU A 163 -5.18 1.21 14.80
CA LEU A 163 -4.23 1.20 15.90
C LEU A 163 -3.14 2.26 15.65
N VAL A 164 -2.99 3.19 16.58
CA VAL A 164 -2.04 4.31 16.49
C VAL A 164 -1.19 4.40 17.76
N PRO A 165 -0.04 5.11 17.77
CA PRO A 165 0.74 5.29 19.00
C PRO A 165 -0.12 5.85 20.14
N SER A 166 0.07 5.33 21.35
CA SER A 166 -0.75 5.69 22.52
C SER A 166 -0.79 7.19 22.78
N SER A 167 0.35 7.87 22.62
CA SER A 167 0.49 9.32 22.76
C SER A 167 -0.27 10.14 21.70
N SER A 168 -0.73 9.52 20.61
CA SER A 168 -1.34 10.21 19.47
C SER A 168 -2.82 9.92 19.30
N VAL A 169 -3.41 9.03 20.10
CA VAL A 169 -4.83 8.62 19.95
C VAL A 169 -5.78 9.81 19.85
N GLN A 170 -5.64 10.80 20.77
CA GLN A 170 -6.53 11.97 20.76
C GLN A 170 -6.28 12.90 19.56
N LYS A 171 -5.03 13.01 19.12
CA LYS A 171 -4.68 13.77 17.91
C LYS A 171 -5.36 13.16 16.67
N TYR A 172 -5.29 11.84 16.50
CA TYR A 172 -5.95 11.15 15.39
C TYR A 172 -7.47 11.30 15.44
N LYS A 173 -8.09 11.11 16.61
CA LYS A 173 -9.55 11.25 16.78
C LYS A 173 -10.07 12.65 16.45
N GLY A 174 -9.27 13.69 16.65
CA GLY A 174 -9.63 15.08 16.35
C GLY A 174 -9.17 15.58 14.97
N ALA A 175 -8.35 14.83 14.25
CA ALA A 175 -7.79 15.28 12.99
C ALA A 175 -8.81 15.23 11.84
N PRO A 176 -8.73 16.18 10.87
CA PRO A 176 -9.61 16.19 9.70
C PRO A 176 -9.61 14.85 8.96
N ASN A 177 -10.78 14.40 8.56
CA ASN A 177 -11.09 13.13 7.91
C ASN A 177 -10.83 11.87 8.76
N TRP A 178 -9.86 11.88 9.69
CA TRP A 178 -9.68 10.81 10.67
C TRP A 178 -10.80 10.75 11.71
N ASN A 179 -11.40 11.90 12.03
CA ASN A 179 -12.50 12.01 12.99
C ASN A 179 -13.75 11.20 12.61
N PHE A 180 -13.94 10.89 11.32
CA PHE A 180 -15.00 9.98 10.86
C PHE A 180 -14.82 8.55 11.39
N TYR A 181 -13.59 8.20 11.79
CA TYR A 181 -13.21 6.87 12.29
C TYR A 181 -12.89 6.89 13.79
N SER A 182 -13.29 7.93 14.52
CA SER A 182 -12.92 8.14 15.93
C SER A 182 -13.22 6.94 16.84
N ASP A 183 -14.33 6.23 16.58
CA ASP A 183 -14.75 5.05 17.34
C ASP A 183 -13.95 3.78 17.01
N GLU A 184 -13.21 3.79 15.88
CA GLU A 184 -12.34 2.70 15.45
C GLU A 184 -10.88 2.90 15.92
N ILE A 185 -10.52 4.12 16.36
CA ILE A 185 -9.14 4.49 16.71
C ILE A 185 -8.84 4.14 18.17
N SER A 186 -7.80 3.36 18.38
CA SER A 186 -7.28 2.99 19.71
C SER A 186 -5.74 2.90 19.72
N ALA A 187 -5.16 2.71 20.90
CA ALA A 187 -3.72 2.60 21.05
C ALA A 187 -3.19 1.25 20.52
N ILE A 188 -1.97 1.28 19.95
CA ILE A 188 -1.17 0.08 19.76
C ILE A 188 -0.86 -0.44 21.17
N LEU A 189 -1.18 -1.70 21.46
CA LEU A 189 -0.80 -2.34 22.71
C LEU A 189 0.71 -2.67 22.65
N GLU A 190 1.48 -2.08 23.54
CA GLU A 190 2.85 -2.50 23.80
C GLU A 190 2.80 -3.84 24.53
N ILE A 191 3.40 -4.89 23.93
CA ILE A 191 3.55 -6.23 24.53
C ILE A 191 4.89 -6.30 25.21
#